data_722595400efa307b26bafc5d6177dc91
#
_entry.id   722595400efa307b26bafc5d6177dc91
#
_cell.length_a   1.000
_cell.length_b   1.000
_cell.length_c   1.000
_cell.angle_alpha   90.00
_cell.angle_beta   90.00
_cell.angle_gamma   90.00
#
_symmetry.space_group_name_H-M   'P 1'
#
loop_
_entity.id
_entity.type
_entity.pdbx_description
1 polymer ?
#
loop_
_entity_poly.entity_id
_entity_poly.type
_entity_poly.pdbx_seq_one_letter_code
_entity_poly.pdbx_strand_id
1 'polypeptide(L)'
;LDSLYAAKATQASYGVGWNEGGSPTFALWAPTAKDVTLLSWNTSTPRGADDEIAQDPVRTPATRDDSGRWSVDNADGAIKEGAQYLWEVRVYVPSTGKVETNQVTDPYSVGLTVNSTRSVAVNMDNPSIAPYGWTSNKAPVIDNDAQRSIYELHVRDFSANDKSVPENMRGTYMAFTQYQSNGMRHLSELARAGMNTVHLLPTFDIATIPEKRSDQQVPDIPEDAGPASEEQQAAV
;
A
#
# COMPACT_ATOMS: atom_id res chain seq x y z
N LEU A 1 -10.18 2.31 27.40
CA LEU A 1 -10.64 1.90 26.07
C LEU A 1 -10.69 0.39 25.95
N ASP A 2 -9.60 -0.32 26.20
CA ASP A 2 -9.51 -1.78 26.01
C ASP A 2 -10.61 -2.53 26.79
N SER A 3 -10.82 -2.21 28.04
CA SER A 3 -11.86 -2.84 28.88
C SER A 3 -13.29 -2.65 28.35
N LEU A 4 -13.53 -1.59 27.56
CA LEU A 4 -14.86 -1.28 27.01
C LEU A 4 -15.08 -1.89 25.62
N TYR A 5 -14.05 -2.01 24.81
CA TYR A 5 -14.20 -2.26 23.39
C TYR A 5 -13.44 -3.49 22.87
N ALA A 6 -12.37 -3.99 23.53
CA ALA A 6 -11.50 -5.00 22.98
C ALA A 6 -12.25 -6.28 22.56
N ALA A 7 -13.12 -6.81 23.39
CA ALA A 7 -13.84 -8.06 23.12
C ALA A 7 -14.76 -7.98 21.88
N LYS A 8 -15.32 -6.79 21.60
CA LYS A 8 -16.18 -6.56 20.44
C LYS A 8 -15.36 -6.16 19.20
N ALA A 9 -14.28 -5.42 19.38
CA ALA A 9 -13.42 -4.95 18.30
C ALA A 9 -12.76 -6.11 17.54
N THR A 10 -12.35 -7.17 18.23
CA THR A 10 -11.73 -8.36 17.63
C THR A 10 -12.68 -9.23 16.80
N GLN A 11 -13.98 -9.03 16.93
CA GLN A 11 -15.00 -9.79 16.20
C GLN A 11 -15.53 -9.06 14.95
N ALA A 12 -15.14 -7.82 14.74
CA ALA A 12 -15.62 -6.98 13.66
C ALA A 12 -14.64 -6.99 12.47
N SER A 13 -15.19 -6.83 11.26
CA SER A 13 -14.41 -6.58 10.07
C SER A 13 -14.22 -5.08 9.88
N TYR A 14 -13.02 -4.68 9.47
CA TYR A 14 -12.61 -3.30 9.20
C TYR A 14 -12.09 -3.13 7.78
N GLY A 15 -11.92 -1.88 7.37
CA GLY A 15 -11.50 -1.55 6.01
C GLY A 15 -12.64 -1.68 5.01
N VAL A 16 -12.29 -2.04 3.78
CA VAL A 16 -13.26 -2.23 2.70
C VAL A 16 -13.77 -3.66 2.71
N GLY A 17 -15.08 -3.81 2.81
CA GLY A 17 -15.80 -5.06 2.57
C GLY A 17 -16.67 -4.94 1.31
N TRP A 18 -17.41 -6.00 0.98
CA TRP A 18 -18.28 -6.04 -0.20
C TRP A 18 -19.65 -6.58 0.19
N ASN A 19 -20.71 -5.87 -0.21
CA ASN A 19 -22.07 -6.34 0.02
C ASN A 19 -22.47 -7.38 -1.05
N GLU A 20 -23.64 -8.00 -0.88
CA GLU A 20 -24.18 -9.01 -1.82
C GLU A 20 -24.33 -8.48 -3.26
N GLY A 21 -24.52 -7.18 -3.42
CA GLY A 21 -24.60 -6.50 -4.72
C GLY A 21 -23.24 -6.18 -5.34
N GLY A 22 -22.12 -6.53 -4.67
CA GLY A 22 -20.76 -6.27 -5.15
C GLY A 22 -20.31 -4.82 -4.99
N SER A 23 -21.02 -4.01 -4.21
CA SER A 23 -20.61 -2.64 -3.90
C SER A 23 -19.73 -2.60 -2.64
N PRO A 24 -18.71 -1.72 -2.57
CA PRO A 24 -17.85 -1.60 -1.40
C PRO A 24 -18.64 -1.09 -0.18
N THR A 25 -18.34 -1.68 0.97
CA THR A 25 -18.74 -1.18 2.30
C THR A 25 -17.49 -0.77 3.05
N PHE A 26 -17.61 0.14 4.01
CA PHE A 26 -16.46 0.73 4.67
C PHE A 26 -16.63 0.66 6.18
N ALA A 27 -15.55 0.32 6.89
CA ALA A 27 -15.57 0.27 8.34
C ALA A 27 -14.26 0.71 8.96
N LEU A 28 -14.36 1.56 9.97
CA LEU A 28 -13.23 2.11 10.73
C LEU A 28 -13.43 1.86 12.23
N TRP A 29 -12.40 1.46 12.93
CA TRP A 29 -12.42 1.45 14.39
C TRP A 29 -11.88 2.76 14.95
N ALA A 30 -12.79 3.59 15.42
CA ALA A 30 -12.47 4.89 16.02
C ALA A 30 -13.36 5.15 17.24
N PRO A 31 -13.18 4.38 18.33
CA PRO A 31 -14.11 4.39 19.47
C PRO A 31 -14.16 5.72 20.21
N THR A 32 -13.13 6.55 20.12
CA THR A 32 -13.07 7.88 20.75
C THR A 32 -13.54 9.01 19.85
N ALA A 33 -13.79 8.73 18.56
CA ALA A 33 -14.29 9.73 17.63
C ALA A 33 -15.68 10.22 18.04
N LYS A 34 -15.93 11.51 17.84
CA LYS A 34 -17.22 12.14 18.02
C LYS A 34 -18.10 12.04 16.79
N ASP A 35 -17.47 12.18 15.63
CA ASP A 35 -18.09 12.04 14.32
C ASP A 35 -17.07 11.45 13.34
N VAL A 36 -17.55 10.67 12.38
CA VAL A 36 -16.76 10.11 11.27
C VAL A 36 -17.56 10.28 9.99
N THR A 37 -16.91 10.77 8.96
CA THR A 37 -17.46 10.92 7.61
C THR A 37 -16.54 10.25 6.60
N LEU A 38 -17.09 9.45 5.70
CA LEU A 38 -16.39 8.94 4.55
C LEU A 38 -16.39 10.01 3.45
N LEU A 39 -15.21 10.37 2.97
CA LEU A 39 -15.00 11.20 1.78
C LEU A 39 -14.70 10.28 0.62
N SER A 40 -15.45 10.31 -0.47
CA SER A 40 -15.25 9.40 -1.58
C SER A 40 -15.23 10.08 -2.93
N TRP A 41 -14.42 9.54 -3.86
CA TRP A 41 -14.27 9.97 -5.25
C TRP A 41 -14.36 8.73 -6.15
N ASN A 42 -15.38 8.64 -6.98
CA ASN A 42 -15.52 7.51 -7.89
C ASN A 42 -14.52 7.58 -9.05
N THR A 43 -14.02 6.41 -9.47
CA THR A 43 -13.22 6.24 -10.68
C THR A 43 -13.89 5.28 -11.63
N SER A 44 -13.39 5.20 -12.86
CA SER A 44 -13.85 4.26 -13.88
C SER A 44 -13.06 2.94 -13.88
N THR A 45 -12.08 2.78 -13.00
CA THR A 45 -11.19 1.61 -12.97
C THR A 45 -11.22 0.92 -11.61
N PRO A 46 -11.14 -0.42 -11.55
CA PRO A 46 -11.14 -1.17 -10.29
C PRO A 46 -9.92 -0.89 -9.39
N ARG A 47 -8.83 -0.40 -9.97
CA ARG A 47 -7.59 -0.05 -9.22
C ARG A 47 -7.58 1.39 -8.71
N GLY A 48 -8.58 2.19 -9.07
CA GLY A 48 -8.57 3.61 -8.84
C GLY A 48 -7.65 4.36 -9.81
N ALA A 49 -7.48 5.65 -9.59
CA ALA A 49 -6.55 6.48 -10.34
C ALA A 49 -5.17 6.51 -9.65
N ASP A 50 -4.09 6.59 -10.43
CA ASP A 50 -2.74 6.73 -9.90
C ASP A 50 -2.57 8.05 -9.12
N ASP A 51 -3.24 9.11 -9.59
CA ASP A 51 -3.26 10.42 -8.95
C ASP A 51 -4.60 10.71 -8.25
N GLU A 52 -4.60 11.69 -7.36
CA GLU A 52 -5.82 12.17 -6.73
C GLU A 52 -6.80 12.76 -7.73
N ILE A 53 -8.07 12.40 -7.58
CA ILE A 53 -9.16 13.02 -8.33
C ILE A 53 -9.37 14.45 -7.82
N ALA A 54 -9.33 15.44 -8.73
CA ALA A 54 -9.35 16.87 -8.38
C ALA A 54 -10.72 17.41 -7.92
N GLN A 55 -11.83 16.65 -8.17
CA GLN A 55 -13.16 17.10 -7.77
C GLN A 55 -13.34 17.03 -6.24
N ASP A 56 -14.34 17.75 -5.74
CA ASP A 56 -14.76 17.63 -4.36
C ASP A 56 -15.31 16.24 -4.06
N PRO A 57 -15.08 15.70 -2.84
CA PRO A 57 -15.58 14.39 -2.45
C PRO A 57 -17.09 14.38 -2.24
N VAL A 58 -17.69 13.24 -2.49
CA VAL A 58 -18.99 12.92 -1.90
C VAL A 58 -18.76 12.62 -0.41
N ARG A 59 -19.56 13.25 0.46
CA ARG A 59 -19.44 13.15 1.92
C ARG A 59 -20.56 12.27 2.45
N THR A 60 -20.24 11.13 3.04
CA THR A 60 -21.20 10.19 3.60
C THR A 60 -20.94 10.02 5.10
N PRO A 61 -21.85 10.49 5.99
CA PRO A 61 -21.73 10.26 7.42
C PRO A 61 -21.72 8.77 7.75
N ALA A 62 -20.79 8.34 8.59
CA ALA A 62 -20.73 6.97 9.07
C ALA A 62 -21.63 6.76 10.28
N THR A 63 -22.15 5.55 10.45
CA THR A 63 -22.93 5.12 11.62
C THR A 63 -22.01 4.41 12.60
N ARG A 64 -22.11 4.79 13.90
CA ARG A 64 -21.34 4.17 14.99
C ARG A 64 -22.17 3.06 15.64
N ASP A 65 -21.53 1.92 15.88
CA ASP A 65 -22.10 0.85 16.71
C ASP A 65 -21.56 0.86 18.17
N ASP A 66 -22.06 -0.06 19.00
CA ASP A 66 -21.67 -0.19 20.40
C ASP A 66 -20.23 -0.67 20.61
N SER A 67 -19.57 -1.18 19.59
CA SER A 67 -18.15 -1.58 19.65
C SER A 67 -17.19 -0.42 19.39
N GLY A 68 -17.71 0.76 19.05
CA GLY A 68 -16.89 1.89 18.62
C GLY A 68 -16.45 1.80 17.16
N ARG A 69 -17.01 0.87 16.39
CA ARG A 69 -16.86 0.74 14.95
C ARG A 69 -17.77 1.76 14.26
N TRP A 70 -17.22 2.43 13.26
CA TRP A 70 -17.96 3.30 12.37
C TRP A 70 -18.08 2.64 11.00
N SER A 71 -19.24 2.72 10.38
CA SER A 71 -19.46 2.06 9.08
C SER A 71 -20.31 2.87 8.12
N VAL A 72 -20.07 2.63 6.82
CA VAL A 72 -20.88 3.08 5.68
C VAL A 72 -21.22 1.85 4.86
N ASP A 73 -22.52 1.50 4.80
CA ASP A 73 -22.98 0.28 4.13
C ASP A 73 -23.09 0.43 2.60
N ASN A 74 -23.14 1.69 2.08
CA ASN A 74 -23.26 1.98 0.65
C ASN A 74 -24.38 1.16 -0.02
N ALA A 75 -25.54 1.09 0.63
CA ALA A 75 -26.66 0.25 0.22
C ALA A 75 -27.24 0.63 -1.17
N ASP A 76 -27.12 1.90 -1.54
CA ASP A 76 -27.53 2.41 -2.86
C ASP A 76 -26.48 2.14 -3.97
N GLY A 77 -25.32 1.63 -3.59
CA GLY A 77 -24.23 1.37 -4.52
C GLY A 77 -23.65 2.63 -5.20
N ALA A 78 -23.81 3.80 -4.58
CA ALA A 78 -23.32 5.06 -5.15
C ALA A 78 -21.79 5.10 -5.24
N ILE A 79 -21.08 4.53 -4.25
CA ILE A 79 -19.63 4.38 -4.25
C ILE A 79 -19.27 3.09 -5.00
N LYS A 80 -18.32 3.17 -5.92
CA LYS A 80 -17.94 2.07 -6.81
C LYS A 80 -16.61 1.44 -6.42
N GLU A 81 -16.36 0.21 -6.89
CA GLU A 81 -15.02 -0.37 -6.88
C GLU A 81 -14.03 0.58 -7.57
N GLY A 82 -12.84 0.71 -7.00
CA GLY A 82 -11.82 1.66 -7.45
C GLY A 82 -11.99 3.07 -6.91
N ALA A 83 -13.08 3.40 -6.21
CA ALA A 83 -13.24 4.72 -5.60
C ALA A 83 -12.07 5.03 -4.67
N GLN A 84 -11.54 6.25 -4.79
CA GLN A 84 -10.62 6.79 -3.82
C GLN A 84 -11.41 7.26 -2.59
N TYR A 85 -10.83 7.15 -1.40
CA TYR A 85 -11.51 7.60 -0.20
C TYR A 85 -10.57 8.01 0.92
N LEU A 86 -11.10 8.83 1.84
CA LEU A 86 -10.49 9.19 3.12
C LEU A 86 -11.55 9.09 4.22
N TRP A 87 -11.09 8.89 5.43
CA TRP A 87 -11.89 9.09 6.61
C TRP A 87 -11.66 10.50 7.15
N GLU A 88 -12.72 11.27 7.34
CA GLU A 88 -12.68 12.50 8.10
C GLU A 88 -13.17 12.20 9.52
N VAL A 89 -12.27 12.34 10.48
CA VAL A 89 -12.49 11.92 11.88
C VAL A 89 -12.42 13.13 12.80
N ARG A 90 -13.51 13.43 13.51
CA ARG A 90 -13.53 14.45 14.54
C ARG A 90 -13.26 13.81 15.90
N VAL A 91 -12.14 14.10 16.51
CA VAL A 91 -11.63 13.41 17.71
C VAL A 91 -10.89 14.38 18.65
N TYR A 92 -10.91 14.09 19.94
CA TYR A 92 -10.06 14.80 20.90
C TYR A 92 -8.59 14.37 20.75
N VAL A 93 -7.72 15.36 20.57
CA VAL A 93 -6.26 15.17 20.41
C VAL A 93 -5.56 15.59 21.71
N PRO A 94 -5.01 14.65 22.49
CA PRO A 94 -4.39 14.95 23.79
C PRO A 94 -3.22 15.93 23.72
N SER A 95 -2.40 15.88 22.66
CA SER A 95 -1.23 16.73 22.50
C SER A 95 -1.57 18.21 22.32
N THR A 96 -2.73 18.51 21.72
CA THR A 96 -3.21 19.88 21.51
C THR A 96 -4.26 20.31 22.52
N GLY A 97 -4.84 19.36 23.27
CA GLY A 97 -5.93 19.59 24.21
C GLY A 97 -7.25 19.99 23.54
N LYS A 98 -7.42 19.76 22.25
CA LYS A 98 -8.57 20.21 21.46
C LYS A 98 -9.28 19.05 20.76
N VAL A 99 -10.51 19.31 20.35
CA VAL A 99 -11.20 18.45 19.38
C VAL A 99 -10.84 18.95 17.99
N GLU A 100 -10.25 18.08 17.21
CA GLU A 100 -9.77 18.36 15.85
C GLU A 100 -10.51 17.49 14.83
N THR A 101 -10.52 17.94 13.59
CA THR A 101 -11.04 17.19 12.45
C THR A 101 -9.86 16.87 11.54
N ASN A 102 -9.56 15.58 11.40
CA ASN A 102 -8.43 15.08 10.62
C ASN A 102 -8.93 14.24 9.46
N GLN A 103 -8.33 14.43 8.27
CA GLN A 103 -8.54 13.56 7.14
C GLN A 103 -7.37 12.57 7.08
N VAL A 104 -7.70 11.29 7.06
CA VAL A 104 -6.70 10.21 7.15
C VAL A 104 -7.04 9.09 6.17
N THR A 105 -6.00 8.42 5.68
CA THR A 105 -6.16 7.15 4.95
C THR A 105 -6.67 6.07 5.90
N ASP A 106 -7.28 5.06 5.35
CA ASP A 106 -7.78 3.92 6.13
C ASP A 106 -6.61 3.02 6.56
N PRO A 107 -6.43 2.76 7.87
CA PRO A 107 -5.35 1.90 8.36
C PRO A 107 -5.47 0.44 7.88
N TYR A 108 -6.63 0.03 7.37
CA TYR A 108 -6.89 -1.30 6.81
C TYR A 108 -6.88 -1.31 5.28
N SER A 109 -6.46 -0.22 4.64
CA SER A 109 -6.43 -0.10 3.19
C SER A 109 -5.44 -1.07 2.56
N VAL A 110 -5.86 -1.79 1.51
CA VAL A 110 -5.00 -2.64 0.68
C VAL A 110 -4.64 -1.99 -0.65
N GLY A 111 -5.24 -0.85 -0.96
CA GLY A 111 -4.98 -0.05 -2.15
C GLY A 111 -4.80 1.41 -1.78
N LEU A 112 -3.82 2.07 -2.39
CA LEU A 112 -3.50 3.47 -2.15
C LEU A 112 -3.27 4.20 -3.49
N THR A 113 -3.50 5.49 -3.51
CA THR A 113 -3.06 6.38 -4.60
C THR A 113 -1.57 6.67 -4.47
N VAL A 114 -0.98 7.28 -5.49
CA VAL A 114 0.42 7.75 -5.48
C VAL A 114 0.71 8.54 -4.19
N ASN A 115 1.87 8.30 -3.62
CA ASN A 115 2.33 8.87 -2.34
C ASN A 115 1.39 8.57 -1.15
N SER A 116 0.57 7.54 -1.25
CA SER A 116 -0.34 7.08 -0.18
C SER A 116 -1.30 8.15 0.33
N THR A 117 -1.66 9.11 -0.51
CA THR A 117 -2.46 10.27 -0.11
C THR A 117 -3.94 9.96 0.11
N ARG A 118 -4.47 8.94 -0.58
CA ARG A 118 -5.83 8.41 -0.40
C ARG A 118 -5.84 6.89 -0.43
N SER A 119 -6.79 6.31 0.26
CA SER A 119 -7.12 4.89 0.15
C SER A 119 -7.93 4.63 -1.12
N VAL A 120 -7.83 3.41 -1.65
CA VAL A 120 -8.61 2.95 -2.83
C VAL A 120 -9.40 1.70 -2.46
N ALA A 121 -10.68 1.69 -2.81
CA ALA A 121 -11.57 0.55 -2.59
C ALA A 121 -11.32 -0.54 -3.64
N VAL A 122 -10.35 -1.43 -3.36
CA VAL A 122 -9.94 -2.52 -4.26
C VAL A 122 -10.54 -3.84 -3.80
N ASN A 123 -11.23 -4.54 -4.71
CA ASN A 123 -11.67 -5.90 -4.48
C ASN A 123 -10.56 -6.88 -4.89
N MET A 124 -9.87 -7.46 -3.90
CA MET A 124 -8.78 -8.41 -4.14
C MET A 124 -9.25 -9.71 -4.82
N ASP A 125 -10.55 -10.02 -4.76
CA ASP A 125 -11.15 -11.18 -5.45
C ASP A 125 -11.53 -10.87 -6.91
N ASN A 126 -11.40 -9.62 -7.35
CA ASN A 126 -11.68 -9.24 -8.72
C ASN A 126 -10.59 -9.78 -9.67
N PRO A 127 -10.91 -10.76 -10.56
CA PRO A 127 -9.88 -11.37 -11.42
C PRO A 127 -9.23 -10.38 -12.41
N SER A 128 -9.85 -9.23 -12.66
CA SER A 128 -9.30 -8.23 -13.59
C SER A 128 -8.04 -7.52 -13.05
N ILE A 129 -7.81 -7.56 -11.74
CA ILE A 129 -6.61 -6.98 -11.12
C ILE A 129 -5.48 -8.00 -10.93
N ALA A 130 -5.78 -9.30 -11.04
CA ALA A 130 -4.80 -10.35 -10.88
C ALA A 130 -3.88 -10.45 -12.12
N PRO A 131 -2.57 -10.66 -11.96
CA PRO A 131 -1.68 -10.97 -13.08
C PRO A 131 -2.09 -12.27 -13.76
N TYR A 132 -1.79 -12.37 -15.07
CA TYR A 132 -2.01 -13.62 -15.80
C TYR A 132 -1.33 -14.80 -15.10
N GLY A 133 -2.05 -15.90 -14.94
CA GLY A 133 -1.55 -17.12 -14.29
C GLY A 133 -1.51 -17.07 -12.75
N TRP A 134 -1.99 -16.01 -12.09
CA TRP A 134 -1.94 -15.85 -10.63
C TRP A 134 -2.48 -17.06 -9.88
N THR A 135 -3.65 -17.56 -10.25
CA THR A 135 -4.31 -18.70 -9.57
C THR A 135 -3.67 -20.05 -9.88
N SER A 136 -2.95 -20.17 -10.99
CA SER A 136 -2.26 -21.41 -11.42
C SER A 136 -0.81 -21.47 -10.94
N ASN A 137 -0.23 -20.32 -10.58
CA ASN A 137 1.15 -20.28 -10.09
C ASN A 137 1.16 -20.56 -8.58
N LYS A 138 1.77 -21.69 -8.21
CA LYS A 138 1.87 -22.11 -6.80
C LYS A 138 3.31 -22.02 -6.34
N ALA A 139 3.50 -21.50 -5.13
CA ALA A 139 4.80 -21.53 -4.49
C ALA A 139 5.25 -22.98 -4.24
N PRO A 140 6.56 -23.26 -4.27
CA PRO A 140 7.10 -24.55 -3.86
C PRO A 140 6.66 -24.91 -2.43
N VAL A 141 6.35 -26.19 -2.21
CA VAL A 141 6.04 -26.70 -0.89
C VAL A 141 7.34 -26.92 -0.12
N ILE A 142 7.41 -26.43 1.11
CA ILE A 142 8.51 -26.66 2.05
C ILE A 142 7.94 -27.41 3.24
N ASP A 143 8.35 -28.66 3.41
CA ASP A 143 7.76 -29.55 4.43
C ASP A 143 8.22 -29.21 5.86
N ASN A 144 9.40 -28.58 5.99
CA ASN A 144 10.01 -28.26 7.28
C ASN A 144 10.79 -26.94 7.17
N ASP A 145 10.66 -26.08 8.16
CA ASP A 145 11.37 -24.79 8.19
C ASP A 145 12.91 -24.93 8.18
N ALA A 146 13.44 -26.04 8.69
CA ALA A 146 14.87 -26.36 8.61
C ALA A 146 15.38 -26.58 7.16
N GLN A 147 14.48 -26.80 6.21
CA GLN A 147 14.80 -26.92 4.79
C GLN A 147 14.83 -25.57 4.04
N ARG A 148 14.51 -24.46 4.74
CA ARG A 148 14.57 -23.12 4.15
C ARG A 148 16.00 -22.73 3.92
N SER A 149 16.31 -22.44 2.66
CA SER A 149 17.53 -21.78 2.23
C SER A 149 17.14 -20.40 1.72
N ILE A 150 17.59 -19.37 2.42
CA ILE A 150 17.07 -18.00 2.28
C ILE A 150 18.13 -17.12 1.60
N TYR A 151 17.71 -16.38 0.57
CA TYR A 151 18.43 -15.28 -0.03
C TYR A 151 17.72 -13.96 0.27
N GLU A 152 18.34 -13.11 1.07
CA GLU A 152 17.81 -11.79 1.39
C GLU A 152 18.27 -10.77 0.36
N LEU A 153 17.36 -9.92 -0.10
CA LEU A 153 17.68 -8.83 -1.03
C LEU A 153 16.83 -7.60 -0.79
N HIS A 154 17.38 -6.44 -1.15
CA HIS A 154 16.67 -5.17 -1.23
C HIS A 154 16.20 -4.92 -2.66
N VAL A 155 14.91 -4.60 -2.88
CA VAL A 155 14.30 -4.45 -4.21
C VAL A 155 15.06 -3.44 -5.07
N ARG A 156 15.41 -2.26 -4.52
CA ARG A 156 16.15 -1.23 -5.23
C ARG A 156 17.54 -1.71 -5.61
N ASP A 157 18.29 -2.23 -4.66
CA ASP A 157 19.71 -2.57 -4.86
C ASP A 157 19.88 -3.78 -5.78
N PHE A 158 18.87 -4.64 -5.84
CA PHE A 158 18.85 -5.79 -6.75
C PHE A 158 19.13 -5.42 -8.21
N SER A 159 18.68 -4.25 -8.66
CA SER A 159 18.80 -3.88 -10.07
C SER A 159 19.20 -2.43 -10.33
N ALA A 160 19.43 -1.59 -9.31
CA ALA A 160 19.75 -0.18 -9.48
C ALA A 160 20.94 0.05 -10.45
N ASN A 161 21.95 -0.82 -10.39
CA ASN A 161 23.16 -0.76 -11.20
C ASN A 161 23.21 -1.81 -12.31
N ASP A 162 22.17 -2.63 -12.49
CA ASP A 162 22.14 -3.68 -13.52
C ASP A 162 21.79 -3.09 -14.90
N LYS A 163 22.81 -2.88 -15.73
CA LYS A 163 22.64 -2.36 -17.10
C LYS A 163 21.90 -3.30 -18.04
N SER A 164 21.68 -4.56 -17.67
CA SER A 164 20.85 -5.51 -18.44
C SER A 164 19.34 -5.32 -18.19
N VAL A 165 18.96 -4.47 -17.21
CA VAL A 165 17.58 -4.03 -16.94
C VAL A 165 17.37 -2.68 -17.64
N PRO A 166 16.23 -2.44 -18.35
CA PRO A 166 15.88 -1.13 -18.88
C PRO A 166 15.92 -0.05 -17.80
N GLU A 167 16.43 1.12 -18.14
CA GLU A 167 16.71 2.20 -17.16
C GLU A 167 15.48 2.58 -16.33
N ASN A 168 14.31 2.70 -16.97
CA ASN A 168 13.05 3.02 -16.31
C ASN A 168 12.53 1.94 -15.35
N MET A 169 13.09 0.72 -15.41
CA MET A 169 12.72 -0.42 -14.56
C MET A 169 13.75 -0.72 -13.47
N ARG A 170 14.96 -0.13 -13.55
CA ARG A 170 16.01 -0.35 -12.55
C ARG A 170 15.57 0.17 -11.18
N GLY A 171 15.88 -0.59 -10.13
CA GLY A 171 15.53 -0.27 -8.75
C GLY A 171 14.04 -0.39 -8.44
N THR A 172 13.23 -0.99 -9.31
CA THR A 172 11.79 -1.18 -9.11
C THR A 172 11.40 -2.65 -9.12
N TYR A 173 10.18 -2.96 -8.68
CA TYR A 173 9.61 -4.32 -8.78
C TYR A 173 9.56 -4.84 -10.23
N MET A 174 9.48 -3.95 -11.22
CA MET A 174 9.45 -4.33 -12.64
C MET A 174 10.76 -4.96 -13.13
N ALA A 175 11.87 -4.76 -12.42
CA ALA A 175 13.14 -5.44 -12.72
C ALA A 175 13.02 -6.95 -12.64
N PHE A 176 12.20 -7.48 -11.73
CA PHE A 176 11.96 -8.92 -11.59
C PHE A 176 11.20 -9.53 -12.77
N THR A 177 10.57 -8.73 -13.63
CA THR A 177 9.95 -9.19 -14.88
C THR A 177 10.96 -9.36 -16.03
N GLN A 178 12.20 -8.90 -15.84
CA GLN A 178 13.26 -8.96 -16.85
C GLN A 178 14.06 -10.26 -16.73
N TYR A 179 13.46 -11.37 -17.13
CA TYR A 179 13.99 -12.74 -16.94
C TYR A 179 15.42 -12.96 -17.45
N GLN A 180 15.87 -12.17 -18.44
CA GLN A 180 17.21 -12.26 -19.01
C GLN A 180 18.21 -11.31 -18.34
N SER A 181 17.79 -10.53 -17.35
CA SER A 181 18.70 -9.66 -16.60
C SER A 181 19.71 -10.48 -15.79
N ASN A 182 20.84 -9.83 -15.44
CA ASN A 182 21.87 -10.49 -14.64
C ASN A 182 21.33 -10.91 -13.27
N GLY A 183 20.55 -10.04 -12.60
CA GLY A 183 19.93 -10.35 -11.32
C GLY A 183 18.98 -11.54 -11.39
N MET A 184 18.09 -11.60 -12.39
CA MET A 184 17.14 -12.72 -12.54
C MET A 184 17.81 -14.03 -12.92
N ARG A 185 18.88 -13.99 -13.73
CA ARG A 185 19.70 -15.18 -13.99
C ARG A 185 20.38 -15.68 -12.73
N HIS A 186 20.94 -14.79 -11.93
CA HIS A 186 21.53 -15.14 -10.66
C HIS A 186 20.51 -15.82 -9.71
N LEU A 187 19.32 -15.27 -9.55
CA LEU A 187 18.25 -15.90 -8.75
C LEU A 187 17.88 -17.29 -9.30
N SER A 188 17.82 -17.45 -10.62
CA SER A 188 17.53 -18.74 -11.25
C SER A 188 18.63 -19.77 -10.99
N GLU A 189 19.90 -19.37 -10.98
CA GLU A 189 21.04 -20.24 -10.64
C GLU A 189 21.01 -20.66 -9.18
N LEU A 190 20.73 -19.73 -8.26
CA LEU A 190 20.56 -20.02 -6.84
C LEU A 190 19.41 -21.01 -6.61
N ALA A 191 18.27 -20.82 -7.29
CA ALA A 191 17.14 -21.73 -7.20
C ALA A 191 17.51 -23.16 -7.70
N ARG A 192 18.26 -23.27 -8.79
CA ARG A 192 18.77 -24.56 -9.30
C ARG A 192 19.77 -25.21 -8.33
N ALA A 193 20.51 -24.42 -7.58
CA ALA A 193 21.44 -24.89 -6.55
C ALA A 193 20.73 -25.29 -5.24
N GLY A 194 19.41 -25.16 -5.15
CA GLY A 194 18.59 -25.58 -4.00
C GLY A 194 18.11 -24.46 -3.08
N MET A 195 18.41 -23.20 -3.39
CA MET A 195 17.82 -22.08 -2.67
C MET A 195 16.33 -21.95 -3.01
N ASN A 196 15.49 -21.86 -2.00
CA ASN A 196 14.05 -22.00 -2.18
C ASN A 196 13.22 -20.83 -1.64
N THR A 197 13.87 -19.83 -1.01
CA THR A 197 13.19 -18.70 -0.40
C THR A 197 13.94 -17.41 -0.71
N VAL A 198 13.21 -16.40 -1.17
CA VAL A 198 13.69 -15.02 -1.26
C VAL A 198 13.03 -14.24 -0.12
N HIS A 199 13.85 -13.60 0.71
CA HIS A 199 13.42 -12.68 1.75
C HIS A 199 13.66 -11.25 1.27
N LEU A 200 12.58 -10.52 1.03
CA LEU A 200 12.69 -9.11 0.68
C LEU A 200 12.89 -8.28 1.95
N LEU A 201 13.89 -7.40 1.94
CA LEU A 201 13.98 -6.31 2.91
C LEU A 201 12.68 -5.47 2.86
N PRO A 202 12.37 -4.68 3.91
CA PRO A 202 11.09 -3.99 3.99
C PRO A 202 10.68 -3.34 2.67
N THR A 203 9.47 -3.66 2.24
CA THR A 203 8.87 -3.19 0.98
C THR A 203 7.86 -2.08 1.21
N PHE A 204 7.86 -1.51 2.43
CA PHE A 204 7.00 -0.40 2.79
C PHE A 204 7.41 0.85 2.03
N ASP A 205 6.42 1.65 1.71
CA ASP A 205 6.61 2.97 1.14
C ASP A 205 7.41 3.88 2.09
N ILE A 206 8.25 4.74 1.50
CA ILE A 206 9.04 5.73 2.24
C ILE A 206 8.37 7.10 2.03
N ALA A 207 7.65 7.55 3.03
CA ALA A 207 6.83 8.77 2.98
C ALA A 207 7.61 10.05 2.57
N THR A 208 8.93 10.06 2.71
CA THR A 208 9.78 11.20 2.35
C THR A 208 10.31 11.16 0.92
N ILE A 209 10.08 10.07 0.18
CA ILE A 209 10.54 9.91 -1.20
C ILE A 209 9.29 9.82 -2.10
N PRO A 210 9.08 10.80 -3.01
CA PRO A 210 7.99 10.72 -3.97
C PRO A 210 8.08 9.45 -4.83
N GLU A 211 6.95 8.77 -5.06
CA GLU A 211 6.89 7.57 -5.88
C GLU A 211 7.14 7.87 -7.36
N LYS A 212 6.69 9.03 -7.86
CA LYS A 212 6.97 9.46 -9.24
C LYS A 212 8.42 9.93 -9.35
N ARG A 213 9.18 9.31 -10.25
CA ARG A 213 10.58 9.68 -10.51
C ARG A 213 10.76 11.15 -10.92
N SER A 214 9.80 11.73 -11.64
CA SER A 214 9.82 13.14 -12.02
C SER A 214 9.83 14.10 -10.82
N ASP A 215 9.33 13.64 -9.67
CA ASP A 215 9.15 14.45 -8.48
C ASP A 215 10.29 14.21 -7.46
N GLN A 216 11.16 13.21 -7.75
CA GLN A 216 12.31 12.89 -6.92
C GLN A 216 13.44 13.88 -7.15
N GLN A 217 13.99 14.39 -6.07
CA GLN A 217 15.22 15.19 -6.12
C GLN A 217 16.42 14.25 -6.03
N VAL A 218 17.23 14.23 -7.10
CA VAL A 218 18.49 13.49 -7.13
C VAL A 218 19.61 14.51 -7.02
N PRO A 219 20.45 14.49 -5.97
CA PRO A 219 21.56 15.42 -5.87
C PRO A 219 22.57 15.20 -7.01
N ASP A 220 23.04 16.27 -7.60
CA ASP A 220 24.11 16.23 -8.61
C ASP A 220 25.46 16.12 -7.88
N ILE A 221 25.96 14.89 -7.82
CA ILE A 221 27.25 14.57 -7.17
C ILE A 221 28.27 14.31 -8.27
N PRO A 222 29.44 15.02 -8.26
CA PRO A 222 30.50 14.73 -9.23
C PRO A 222 30.91 13.26 -9.24
N GLU A 223 31.14 12.68 -10.42
CA GLU A 223 31.46 11.25 -10.57
C GLU A 223 32.74 10.83 -9.81
N ASP A 224 33.66 11.76 -9.60
CA ASP A 224 34.93 11.57 -8.88
C ASP A 224 34.85 11.91 -7.40
N ALA A 225 33.70 12.37 -6.90
CA ALA A 225 33.51 12.65 -5.48
C ALA A 225 33.57 11.36 -4.67
N GLY A 226 34.54 11.27 -3.78
CA GLY A 226 34.69 10.13 -2.87
C GLY A 226 33.57 10.07 -1.83
N PRO A 227 33.34 8.89 -1.21
CA PRO A 227 32.41 8.78 -0.10
C PRO A 227 32.75 9.76 1.04
N ALA A 228 31.74 10.48 1.52
CA ALA A 228 31.87 11.50 2.57
C ALA A 228 32.80 12.70 2.23
N SER A 229 33.04 12.94 0.93
CA SER A 229 33.73 14.16 0.48
C SER A 229 32.90 15.43 0.77
N GLU A 230 33.56 16.60 0.76
CA GLU A 230 32.86 17.87 0.97
C GLU A 230 31.81 18.12 -0.11
N GLU A 231 32.09 17.74 -1.36
CA GLU A 231 31.16 17.82 -2.50
C GLU A 231 29.93 16.96 -2.27
N GLN A 232 30.11 15.71 -1.80
CA GLN A 232 29.01 14.81 -1.50
C GLN A 232 28.17 15.35 -0.33
N GLN A 233 28.81 15.84 0.73
CA GLN A 233 28.12 16.41 1.89
C GLN A 233 27.36 17.69 1.56
N ALA A 234 27.88 18.50 0.63
CA ALA A 234 27.22 19.72 0.21
C ALA A 234 26.03 19.48 -0.74
N ALA A 235 25.99 18.33 -1.43
CA ALA A 235 24.92 17.97 -2.36
C ALA A 235 23.71 17.30 -1.66
N VAL A 236 23.87 16.80 -0.44
CA VAL A 236 22.84 16.11 0.37
C VAL A 236 22.29 17.04 1.44
#